data_c10ae8927e1c8cd872f81750fa6620c5
#
_entry.id   c10ae8927e1c8cd872f81750fa6620c5
#
_cell.length_a   1.000
_cell.length_b   1.000
_cell.length_c   1.000
_cell.angle_alpha   90.00
_cell.angle_beta   90.00
_cell.angle_gamma   90.00
#
_symmetry.space_group_name_H-M   'P 1'
#
loop_
_entity.id
_entity.type
_entity.pdbx_description
1 polymer ?
#
loop_
_entity_poly.entity_id
_entity_poly.type
_entity_poly.pdbx_seq_one_letter_code
_entity_poly.pdbx_strand_id
1 'polypeptide(L)'
;MSAVGACAAAGGRVESQDFLRARCESNGNSRDCRILNLTAQRVFVESFVPALKGSQVELSFRLPNGHQICARGVVSEHRFQVGFDVDFVELSARDRDQINSLVG
;
A
#
# COMPACT_ATOMS: atom_id res chain seq x y z
N MET A 1 6.33 19.26 0.27
CA MET A 1 6.17 18.87 -0.11
C MET A 1 6.29 18.00 -0.51
N SER A 2 6.45 17.62 -0.76
CA SER A 2 6.38 16.96 -1.24
C SER A 2 6.46 15.68 -1.40
N ALA A 3 5.91 14.90 -0.85
CA ALA A 3 5.85 13.50 -1.01
C ALA A 3 5.38 13.06 -2.36
N VAL A 4 5.05 13.97 -3.14
CA VAL A 4 4.54 13.66 -4.46
C VAL A 4 5.52 12.86 -5.28
N GLY A 5 6.78 13.17 -5.14
CA GLY A 5 7.77 12.48 -5.92
C GLY A 5 7.90 11.01 -5.60
N ALA A 6 7.54 10.64 -4.40
CA ALA A 6 7.70 9.25 -3.99
C ALA A 6 6.78 8.31 -4.76
N CYS A 7 5.65 8.79 -5.20
CA CYS A 7 4.72 7.93 -5.91
C CYS A 7 5.25 7.44 -7.23
N ALA A 8 6.09 8.23 -7.85
CA ALA A 8 6.56 7.88 -9.18
C ALA A 8 7.50 6.68 -9.18
N ALA A 9 8.03 6.35 -8.04
CA ALA A 9 9.06 5.33 -7.99
C ALA A 9 8.52 3.92 -7.95
N ALA A 10 7.23 3.76 -7.80
CA ALA A 10 6.68 2.44 -7.56
C ALA A 10 6.40 1.67 -8.84
N GLY A 11 7.05 1.97 -9.90
CA GLY A 11 6.69 1.48 -11.19
C GLY A 11 6.99 0.03 -11.50
N GLY A 12 6.85 -0.84 -10.60
CA GLY A 12 7.08 -2.23 -10.85
C GLY A 12 6.07 -2.83 -11.81
N ARG A 13 6.43 -3.98 -12.32
CA ARG A 13 5.58 -4.70 -13.21
C ARG A 13 4.52 -5.46 -12.45
N VAL A 14 3.31 -5.45 -12.98
CA VAL A 14 2.22 -6.23 -12.39
C VAL A 14 2.35 -7.67 -12.86
N GLU A 15 2.19 -8.59 -11.94
CA GLU A 15 2.21 -10.00 -12.23
C GLU A 15 0.84 -10.58 -11.98
N SER A 16 0.57 -11.70 -12.60
CA SER A 16 -0.74 -12.34 -12.48
C SER A 16 -0.82 -13.17 -11.22
N GLN A 17 -0.44 -12.59 -10.11
CA GLN A 17 -0.51 -13.26 -8.82
C GLN A 17 -1.47 -12.52 -7.91
N ASP A 18 -1.68 -13.09 -6.75
CA ASP A 18 -2.65 -12.52 -5.82
C ASP A 18 -2.11 -11.33 -5.06
N PHE A 19 -0.94 -10.85 -5.42
CA PHE A 19 -0.36 -9.71 -4.73
C PHE A 19 0.13 -8.69 -5.72
N LEU A 20 0.31 -7.47 -5.24
CA LEU A 20 0.92 -6.39 -6.00
C LEU A 20 2.21 -5.98 -5.30
N ARG A 21 3.16 -5.51 -6.08
CA ARG A 21 4.37 -4.94 -5.51
C ARG A 21 4.08 -3.51 -5.10
N ALA A 22 4.61 -3.13 -3.96
CA ALA A 22 4.37 -1.81 -3.41
C ALA A 22 5.62 -1.29 -2.74
N ARG A 23 5.65 0.01 -2.53
CA ARG A 23 6.68 0.64 -1.71
C ARG A 23 6.00 1.17 -0.48
N CYS A 24 6.55 0.82 0.66
CA CYS A 24 6.02 1.23 1.95
C CYS A 24 7.04 2.16 2.61
N GLU A 25 6.58 3.33 3.00
CA GLU A 25 7.44 4.30 3.65
C GLU A 25 6.93 4.59 5.05
N SER A 26 7.83 4.51 6.02
CA SER A 26 7.49 4.74 7.41
C SER A 26 8.73 5.29 8.11
N ASN A 27 8.55 6.39 8.86
CA ASN A 27 9.63 7.01 9.64
C ASN A 27 10.86 7.33 8.79
N GLY A 28 10.64 7.74 7.55
CA GLY A 28 11.74 8.09 6.68
C GLY A 28 12.42 6.94 6.00
N ASN A 29 11.99 5.72 6.27
CA ASN A 29 12.54 4.53 5.64
C ASN A 29 11.58 4.02 4.59
N SER A 30 12.12 3.68 3.43
CA SER A 30 11.34 3.21 2.31
C SER A 30 11.74 1.77 2.00
N ARG A 31 10.77 0.90 1.82
CA ARG A 31 11.01 -0.51 1.56
C ARG A 31 10.09 -1.03 0.50
N ASP A 32 10.59 -1.98 -0.27
CA ASP A 32 9.74 -2.72 -1.19
C ASP A 32 9.00 -3.80 -0.42
N CYS A 33 7.76 -3.99 -0.77
CA CYS A 33 6.93 -4.99 -0.10
C CYS A 33 5.88 -5.51 -1.06
N ARG A 34 5.11 -6.47 -0.60
CA ARG A 34 3.98 -7.00 -1.34
C ARG A 34 2.71 -6.68 -0.57
N ILE A 35 1.65 -6.40 -1.32
CA ILE A 35 0.37 -6.13 -0.70
C ILE A 35 -0.64 -7.15 -1.22
N LEU A 36 -1.53 -7.54 -0.33
CA LEU A 36 -2.56 -8.54 -0.60
C LEU A 36 -3.88 -8.06 -0.04
N ASN A 37 -4.96 -8.69 -0.49
CA ASN A 37 -6.30 -8.44 0.05
C ASN A 37 -6.68 -6.96 -0.01
N LEU A 38 -6.35 -6.32 -1.10
CA LEU A 38 -6.57 -4.89 -1.27
C LEU A 38 -8.07 -4.58 -1.38
N THR A 39 -8.53 -3.66 -0.57
CA THR A 39 -9.86 -3.06 -0.71
C THR A 39 -9.70 -1.56 -0.60
N ALA A 40 -10.80 -0.84 -0.76
CA ALA A 40 -10.75 0.61 -0.64
C ALA A 40 -10.57 1.08 0.80
N GLN A 41 -10.67 0.18 1.75
CA GLN A 41 -10.53 0.54 3.18
C GLN A 41 -9.26 0.00 3.79
N ARG A 42 -8.74 -1.12 3.29
CA ARG A 42 -7.67 -1.82 3.99
C ARG A 42 -6.83 -2.63 3.02
N VAL A 43 -5.60 -2.86 3.40
CA VAL A 43 -4.70 -3.72 2.64
C VAL A 43 -3.78 -4.44 3.62
N PHE A 44 -3.38 -5.66 3.27
CA PHE A 44 -2.39 -6.40 4.05
C PHE A 44 -1.02 -6.19 3.41
N VAL A 45 -0.05 -5.78 4.20
CA VAL A 45 1.32 -5.60 3.75
C VAL A 45 2.16 -6.76 4.23
N GLU A 46 2.69 -7.54 3.31
CA GLU A 46 3.56 -8.66 3.64
C GLU A 46 4.97 -8.13 3.82
N SER A 47 5.49 -8.25 5.01
CA SER A 47 6.80 -7.71 5.33
C SER A 47 7.36 -8.41 6.55
N PHE A 48 8.67 -8.63 6.53
CA PHE A 48 9.35 -9.18 7.69
C PHE A 48 9.71 -8.09 8.70
N VAL A 49 9.58 -6.84 8.30
CA VAL A 49 9.92 -5.73 9.19
C VAL A 49 8.70 -5.45 10.06
N PRO A 50 8.86 -5.45 11.38
CA PRO A 50 7.73 -5.19 12.25
C PRO A 50 7.23 -3.75 12.08
N ALA A 51 5.95 -3.59 12.25
CA ALA A 51 5.33 -2.26 12.24
C ALA A 51 4.44 -2.17 13.47
N LEU A 52 4.58 -1.08 14.20
CA LEU A 52 3.81 -0.91 15.40
C LEU A 52 2.38 -0.49 15.08
N LYS A 53 1.44 -1.08 15.78
CA LYS A 53 0.04 -0.69 15.65
C LYS A 53 -0.10 0.80 15.92
N GLY A 54 -0.84 1.47 15.06
CA GLY A 54 -1.01 2.90 15.17
C GLY A 54 0.00 3.72 14.38
N SER A 55 1.03 3.10 13.86
CA SER A 55 2.03 3.81 13.06
C SER A 55 1.44 4.25 11.73
N GLN A 56 1.86 5.41 11.26
CA GLN A 56 1.46 5.88 9.94
C GLN A 56 2.42 5.36 8.90
N VAL A 57 1.87 4.94 7.78
CA VAL A 57 2.65 4.45 6.66
C VAL A 57 2.12 5.07 5.38
N GLU A 58 3.00 5.23 4.41
CA GLU A 58 2.61 5.64 3.07
C GLU A 58 2.88 4.48 2.13
N LEU A 59 1.89 4.18 1.30
CA LEU A 59 1.99 3.10 0.34
C LEU A 59 1.86 3.67 -1.05
N SER A 60 2.72 3.22 -1.93
CA SER A 60 2.58 3.52 -3.35
C SER A 60 2.66 2.22 -4.12
N PHE A 61 1.73 2.05 -5.04
CA PHE A 61 1.67 0.83 -5.82
C PHE A 61 0.90 1.11 -7.10
N ARG A 62 1.02 0.22 -8.04
CA ARG A 62 0.34 0.35 -9.33
C ARG A 62 -0.66 -0.76 -9.49
N LEU A 63 -1.87 -0.40 -9.86
CA LEU A 63 -2.91 -1.38 -10.15
C LEU A 63 -2.65 -2.06 -11.49
N PRO A 64 -3.29 -3.21 -11.72
CA PRO A 64 -3.11 -3.92 -12.99
C PRO A 64 -3.47 -3.09 -14.23
N ASN A 65 -4.38 -2.13 -14.07
CA ASN A 65 -4.74 -1.26 -15.19
C ASN A 65 -3.75 -0.12 -15.41
N GLY A 66 -2.66 -0.07 -14.64
CA GLY A 66 -1.65 0.95 -14.78
C GLY A 66 -1.84 2.18 -13.92
N HIS A 67 -2.94 2.25 -13.19
CA HIS A 67 -3.20 3.43 -12.36
C HIS A 67 -2.31 3.41 -11.12
N GLN A 68 -1.62 4.51 -10.87
CA GLN A 68 -0.72 4.64 -9.73
C GLN A 68 -1.50 5.10 -8.51
N ILE A 69 -1.33 4.39 -7.40
CA ILE A 69 -1.99 4.71 -6.14
C ILE A 69 -0.94 5.24 -5.16
N CYS A 70 -1.27 6.31 -4.50
CA CYS A 70 -0.49 6.82 -3.37
C CYS A 70 -1.45 7.02 -2.21
N ALA A 71 -1.26 6.25 -1.17
CA ALA A 71 -2.20 6.24 -0.06
C ALA A 71 -1.45 6.36 1.25
N ARG A 72 -2.13 6.90 2.24
CA ARG A 72 -1.62 6.96 3.59
C ARG A 72 -2.55 6.16 4.47
N GLY A 73 -1.97 5.39 5.38
CA GLY A 73 -2.76 4.58 6.27
C GLY A 73 -2.12 4.43 7.62
N VAL A 74 -2.82 3.70 8.47
CA VAL A 74 -2.38 3.43 9.82
C VAL A 74 -2.36 1.93 10.02
N VAL A 75 -1.29 1.44 10.65
CA VAL A 75 -1.18 0.02 10.96
C VAL A 75 -2.26 -0.34 11.98
N SER A 76 -3.16 -1.22 11.59
CA SER A 76 -4.26 -1.61 12.48
C SER A 76 -3.98 -2.91 13.20
N GLU A 77 -3.16 -3.78 12.63
CA GLU A 77 -2.86 -5.06 13.22
C GLU A 77 -1.51 -5.52 12.73
N HIS A 78 -0.69 -6.03 13.62
CA HIS A 78 0.61 -6.58 13.26
C HIS A 78 0.60 -8.09 13.47
N ARG A 79 1.01 -8.84 12.44
CA ARG A 79 1.10 -10.28 12.49
C ARG A 79 2.57 -10.66 12.46
N PHE A 80 3.05 -11.21 13.55
CA PHE A 80 4.46 -11.48 13.72
C PHE A 80 5.01 -12.32 12.58
N GLN A 81 6.07 -11.83 11.97
CA GLN A 81 6.80 -12.50 10.87
C GLN A 81 5.97 -12.72 9.60
N VAL A 82 4.78 -12.14 9.53
CA VAL A 82 3.96 -12.25 8.33
C VAL A 82 3.78 -10.89 7.67
N GLY A 83 3.38 -9.90 8.46
CA GLY A 83 3.13 -8.58 7.92
C GLY A 83 2.20 -7.79 8.83
N PHE A 84 1.51 -6.85 8.24
CA PHE A 84 0.60 -6.02 9.02
C PHE A 84 -0.53 -5.51 8.15
N ASP A 85 -1.67 -5.27 8.77
CA ASP A 85 -2.82 -4.68 8.11
C ASP A 85 -2.72 -3.16 8.19
N VAL A 86 -3.06 -2.50 7.09
CA VAL A 86 -3.07 -1.05 7.02
C VAL A 86 -4.47 -0.59 6.68
N ASP A 87 -5.03 0.25 7.52
CA ASP A 87 -6.30 0.91 7.23
C ASP A 87 -6.00 2.23 6.55
N PHE A 88 -6.58 2.43 5.37
CA PHE A 88 -6.37 3.67 4.65
C PHE A 88 -7.05 4.82 5.37
N VAL A 89 -6.30 5.89 5.61
CA VAL A 89 -6.86 7.10 6.20
C VAL A 89 -6.87 8.25 5.21
N GLU A 90 -6.06 8.15 4.17
CA GLU A 90 -6.03 9.16 3.12
C GLU A 90 -5.95 8.46 1.78
N LEU A 91 -7.04 8.51 1.04
CA LEU A 91 -7.15 7.88 -0.27
C LEU A 91 -8.05 8.76 -1.10
N SER A 92 -7.57 9.24 -2.24
CA SER A 92 -8.38 10.11 -3.07
C SER A 92 -9.60 9.37 -3.59
N ALA A 93 -10.63 10.12 -3.94
CA ALA A 93 -11.85 9.51 -4.49
C ALA A 93 -11.54 8.75 -5.77
N ARG A 94 -10.64 9.28 -6.57
CA ARG A 94 -10.25 8.62 -7.82
C ARG A 94 -9.56 7.30 -7.55
N ASP A 95 -8.64 7.29 -6.59
CA ASP A 95 -7.93 6.07 -6.24
C ASP A 95 -8.88 5.04 -5.67
N ARG A 96 -9.82 5.48 -4.84
CA ARG A 96 -10.82 4.59 -4.29
C ARG A 96 -11.66 3.97 -5.38
N ASP A 97 -12.06 4.77 -6.37
CA ASP A 97 -12.85 4.25 -7.47
C ASP A 97 -12.07 3.23 -8.28
N GLN A 98 -10.80 3.48 -8.48
CA GLN A 98 -9.96 2.55 -9.22
C GLN A 98 -9.82 1.22 -8.48
N ILE A 99 -9.65 1.27 -7.17
CA ILE A 99 -9.55 0.05 -6.39
C ILE A 99 -10.87 -0.70 -6.41
N ASN A 100 -11.98 0.00 -6.23
CA ASN A 100 -13.29 -0.64 -6.24
C ASN A 100 -13.59 -1.29 -7.59
N SER A 101 -13.15 -0.66 -8.65
CA SER A 101 -13.34 -1.20 -9.98
C SER A 101 -12.56 -2.50 -10.16
N LEU A 102 -11.41 -2.59 -9.50
CA LEU A 102 -10.58 -3.77 -9.62
C LEU A 102 -11.11 -4.93 -8.78
N VAL A 103 -11.55 -4.65 -7.57
CA VAL A 103 -11.94 -5.71 -6.63
C VAL A 103 -13.44 -5.97 -6.60
N GLY A 104 -14.19 -5.04 -7.12
CA GLY A 104 -15.63 -5.15 -7.13
C GLY A 104 -16.11 -5.83 -8.34
#